data_1f74e532d521c466cd53a2199bd7babf
#
_entry.id   1f74e532d521c466cd53a2199bd7babf
#
_cell.length_a   1.000
_cell.length_b   1.000
_cell.length_c   1.000
_cell.angle_alpha   90.00
_cell.angle_beta   90.00
_cell.angle_gamma   90.00
#
_symmetry.space_group_name_H-M   'P 1'
#
loop_
_entity.id
_entity.type
_entity.pdbx_description
1 polymer ?
#
loop_
_entity_poly.entity_id
_entity_poly.type
_entity_poly.pdbx_seq_one_letter_code
_entity_poly.pdbx_strand_id
1 'polypeptide(L)'
;VYGTAFFIATKIGGSEKPAYSKMAFGLYFLGLFNLIFGWAHHTYLVPSDTWLRTFAYFVSMTELYIFGKIIWDWRSSLSQWEINRHNLAYHFLFSADIWVFLNLGLALIISVPFFNFYTHGTHIIVAHAMGSTIGINTMILLASIFYVIGSSKESALSAKQTKGVTHG
;
A
#
# COMPACT_ATOMS: atom_id res chain seq x y z
N VAL A 1 -7.15 -3.16 2.93
CA VAL A 1 -6.13 -2.12 2.81
C VAL A 1 -5.65 -2.00 1.37
N TYR A 2 -5.04 -3.04 0.76
CA TYR A 2 -4.53 -2.96 -0.63
C TYR A 2 -5.62 -2.66 -1.66
N GLY A 3 -6.79 -3.28 -1.54
CA GLY A 3 -7.93 -3.01 -2.41
C GLY A 3 -8.35 -1.53 -2.38
N THR A 4 -8.36 -0.91 -1.21
CA THR A 4 -8.63 0.52 -1.05
C THR A 4 -7.55 1.38 -1.71
N ALA A 5 -6.27 1.05 -1.50
CA ALA A 5 -5.16 1.76 -2.13
C ALA A 5 -5.22 1.68 -3.66
N PHE A 6 -5.46 0.50 -4.22
CA PHE A 6 -5.64 0.32 -5.66
C PHE A 6 -6.86 1.07 -6.20
N PHE A 7 -7.98 1.06 -5.46
CA PHE A 7 -9.16 1.81 -5.84
C PHE A 7 -8.87 3.32 -5.93
N ILE A 8 -8.23 3.89 -4.90
CA ILE A 8 -7.88 5.32 -4.91
C ILE A 8 -6.85 5.62 -6.00
N ALA A 9 -5.84 4.77 -6.19
CA ALA A 9 -4.86 4.93 -7.26
C ALA A 9 -5.50 4.95 -8.67
N THR A 10 -6.48 4.06 -8.92
CA THR A 10 -7.22 4.07 -10.19
C THR A 10 -8.05 5.33 -10.37
N LYS A 11 -8.66 5.83 -9.30
CA LYS A 11 -9.49 7.03 -9.33
C LYS A 11 -8.68 8.30 -9.53
N ILE A 12 -7.50 8.40 -8.95
CA ILE A 12 -6.57 9.53 -9.17
C ILE A 12 -6.06 9.52 -10.60
N GLY A 13 -5.58 8.39 -11.11
CA GLY A 13 -4.96 8.28 -12.44
C GLY A 13 -5.92 8.04 -13.59
N GLY A 14 -7.23 7.95 -13.35
CA GLY A 14 -8.24 7.70 -14.38
C GLY A 14 -8.06 6.37 -15.15
N SER A 15 -7.19 5.47 -14.66
CA SER A 15 -6.84 4.21 -15.29
C SER A 15 -7.05 3.03 -14.34
N GLU A 16 -7.73 1.99 -14.79
CA GLU A 16 -7.92 0.75 -14.02
C GLU A 16 -6.69 -0.17 -14.02
N LYS A 17 -5.66 0.14 -14.82
CA LYS A 17 -4.45 -0.69 -14.95
C LYS A 17 -3.77 -1.06 -13.62
N PRO A 18 -3.64 -0.17 -12.62
CA PRO A 18 -3.02 -0.55 -11.35
C PRO A 18 -3.75 -1.68 -10.63
N ALA A 19 -5.08 -1.66 -10.61
CA ALA A 19 -5.91 -2.65 -9.91
C ALA A 19 -5.99 -4.00 -10.64
N TYR A 20 -5.99 -3.98 -11.99
CA TYR A 20 -6.17 -5.17 -12.82
C TYR A 20 -4.89 -5.61 -13.55
N SER A 21 -3.74 -5.14 -13.11
CA SER A 21 -2.47 -5.59 -13.68
C SER A 21 -2.15 -7.04 -13.28
N LYS A 22 -1.38 -7.74 -14.13
CA LYS A 22 -0.86 -9.09 -13.80
C LYS A 22 -0.04 -9.07 -12.50
N MET A 23 0.64 -7.95 -12.22
CA MET A 23 1.42 -7.77 -11.01
C MET A 23 0.53 -7.65 -9.76
N ALA A 24 -0.59 -6.89 -9.84
CA ALA A 24 -1.56 -6.79 -8.74
C ALA A 24 -2.20 -8.16 -8.45
N PHE A 25 -2.50 -8.92 -9.48
CA PHE A 25 -2.99 -10.29 -9.35
C PHE A 25 -1.96 -11.21 -8.69
N GLY A 26 -0.69 -11.15 -9.14
CA GLY A 26 0.42 -11.87 -8.53
C GLY A 26 0.60 -11.55 -7.05
N LEU A 27 0.51 -10.25 -6.69
CA LEU A 27 0.60 -9.79 -5.30
C LEU A 27 -0.54 -10.35 -4.42
N TYR A 28 -1.76 -10.42 -4.95
CA TYR A 28 -2.89 -11.01 -4.23
C TYR A 28 -2.63 -12.48 -3.88
N PHE A 29 -2.18 -13.28 -4.85
CA PHE A 29 -1.85 -14.68 -4.60
C PHE A 29 -0.66 -14.84 -3.67
N LEU A 30 0.36 -13.98 -3.80
CA LEU A 30 1.52 -14.00 -2.92
C LEU A 30 1.12 -13.70 -1.46
N GLY A 31 0.20 -12.74 -1.25
CA GLY A 31 -0.38 -12.47 0.06
C GLY A 31 -1.15 -13.66 0.65
N LEU A 32 -1.88 -14.42 -0.17
CA LEU A 32 -2.51 -15.66 0.25
C LEU A 32 -1.48 -16.73 0.64
N PHE A 33 -0.41 -16.86 -0.13
CA PHE A 33 0.71 -17.76 0.23
C PHE A 33 1.34 -17.37 1.57
N ASN A 34 1.54 -16.10 1.81
CA ASN A 34 2.05 -15.59 3.09
C ASN A 34 1.16 -15.95 4.28
N LEU A 35 -0.16 -15.93 4.11
CA LEU A 35 -1.10 -16.40 5.15
C LEU A 35 -0.96 -17.88 5.46
N ILE A 36 -0.67 -18.71 4.45
CA ILE A 36 -0.51 -20.17 4.60
C ILE A 36 0.82 -20.51 5.28
N PHE A 37 1.92 -19.87 4.86
CA PHE A 37 3.28 -20.18 5.32
C PHE A 37 3.75 -19.36 6.52
N GLY A 38 2.90 -18.47 7.05
CA GLY A 38 3.05 -17.86 8.38
C GLY A 38 4.22 -16.90 8.53
N TRP A 39 4.37 -15.94 7.65
CA TRP A 39 5.25 -14.76 7.81
C TRP A 39 6.58 -14.99 8.55
N ALA A 40 7.67 -15.15 7.81
CA ALA A 40 8.97 -15.58 8.28
C ALA A 40 9.42 -14.97 9.63
N HIS A 41 9.32 -13.65 9.77
CA HIS A 41 9.78 -12.95 10.98
C HIS A 41 8.84 -13.09 12.19
N HIS A 42 7.61 -13.59 12.00
CA HIS A 42 6.69 -13.88 13.11
C HIS A 42 6.86 -15.29 13.66
N THR A 43 7.46 -16.19 12.90
CA THR A 43 7.51 -17.63 13.21
C THR A 43 8.91 -18.14 13.64
N TYR A 44 9.92 -17.29 13.69
CA TYR A 44 11.30 -17.74 13.99
C TYR A 44 11.50 -18.36 15.35
N LEU A 45 10.72 -17.98 16.34
CA LEU A 45 10.77 -18.58 17.68
C LEU A 45 9.82 -19.77 17.84
N VAL A 46 9.01 -20.06 16.82
CA VAL A 46 8.21 -21.28 16.79
C VAL A 46 9.09 -22.41 16.24
N PRO A 47 9.11 -23.59 16.85
CA PRO A 47 9.80 -24.76 16.32
C PRO A 47 9.27 -25.08 14.92
N SER A 48 10.05 -24.77 13.88
CA SER A 48 9.70 -25.01 12.50
C SER A 48 10.95 -25.36 11.70
N ASP A 49 10.77 -26.12 10.61
CA ASP A 49 11.87 -26.51 9.74
C ASP A 49 12.52 -25.29 9.08
N THR A 50 13.83 -25.35 8.89
CA THR A 50 14.62 -24.28 8.27
C THR A 50 14.15 -23.95 6.86
N TRP A 51 13.74 -24.94 6.09
CA TRP A 51 13.25 -24.73 4.73
C TRP A 51 11.98 -23.86 4.70
N LEU A 52 11.07 -24.03 5.67
CA LEU A 52 9.84 -23.25 5.77
C LEU A 52 10.15 -21.76 6.02
N ARG A 53 11.06 -21.49 6.95
CA ARG A 53 11.52 -20.11 7.23
C ARG A 53 12.21 -19.48 6.03
N THR A 54 13.06 -20.23 5.34
CA THR A 54 13.74 -19.78 4.14
C THR A 54 12.75 -19.45 3.02
N PHE A 55 11.77 -20.34 2.79
CA PHE A 55 10.73 -20.12 1.80
C PHE A 55 9.90 -18.88 2.09
N ALA A 56 9.44 -18.70 3.33
CA ALA A 56 8.68 -17.54 3.76
C ALA A 56 9.48 -16.23 3.60
N TYR A 57 10.79 -16.25 3.82
CA TYR A 57 11.67 -15.12 3.55
C TYR A 57 11.70 -14.74 2.06
N PHE A 58 11.85 -15.71 1.16
CA PHE A 58 11.80 -15.47 -0.29
C PHE A 58 10.45 -14.91 -0.75
N VAL A 59 9.35 -15.40 -0.19
CA VAL A 59 8.01 -14.85 -0.46
C VAL A 59 7.95 -13.37 -0.09
N SER A 60 8.41 -12.98 1.09
CA SER A 60 8.44 -11.58 1.53
C SER A 60 9.33 -10.69 0.64
N MET A 61 10.49 -11.20 0.19
CA MET A 61 11.36 -10.49 -0.76
C MET A 61 10.66 -10.24 -2.10
N THR A 62 9.91 -11.23 -2.58
CA THR A 62 9.16 -11.12 -3.84
C THR A 62 8.02 -10.11 -3.71
N GLU A 63 7.35 -10.03 -2.57
CA GLU A 63 6.33 -9.02 -2.29
C GLU A 63 6.89 -7.60 -2.40
N LEU A 64 8.05 -7.33 -1.81
CA LEU A 64 8.70 -6.02 -1.89
C LEU A 64 8.98 -5.61 -3.35
N TYR A 65 9.48 -6.56 -4.16
CA TYR A 65 9.74 -6.31 -5.57
C TYR A 65 8.46 -6.00 -6.35
N ILE A 66 7.40 -6.80 -6.15
CA ILE A 66 6.12 -6.62 -6.84
C ILE A 66 5.47 -5.30 -6.45
N PHE A 67 5.45 -4.95 -5.16
CA PHE A 67 4.96 -3.66 -4.69
C PHE A 67 5.73 -2.50 -5.30
N GLY A 68 7.05 -2.57 -5.29
CA GLY A 68 7.90 -1.55 -5.89
C GLY A 68 7.58 -1.33 -7.35
N LYS A 69 7.40 -2.40 -8.11
CA LYS A 69 7.05 -2.35 -9.53
C LYS A 69 5.66 -1.73 -9.76
N ILE A 70 4.65 -2.12 -8.99
CA ILE A 70 3.29 -1.59 -9.10
C ILE A 70 3.27 -0.08 -8.81
N ILE A 71 3.90 0.34 -7.71
CA ILE A 71 3.96 1.75 -7.31
C ILE A 71 4.71 2.58 -8.35
N TRP A 72 5.85 2.07 -8.85
CA TRP A 72 6.63 2.74 -9.88
C TRP A 72 5.83 2.93 -11.18
N ASP A 73 5.21 1.86 -11.67
CA ASP A 73 4.43 1.90 -12.90
C ASP A 73 3.24 2.85 -12.77
N TRP A 74 2.54 2.83 -11.64
CA TRP A 74 1.45 3.76 -11.36
C TRP A 74 1.93 5.21 -11.34
N ARG A 75 2.95 5.53 -10.57
CA ARG A 75 3.47 6.90 -10.48
C ARG A 75 3.98 7.43 -11.81
N SER A 76 4.65 6.60 -12.58
CA SER A 76 5.16 6.96 -13.90
C SER A 76 4.04 7.17 -14.92
N SER A 77 2.84 6.67 -14.68
CA SER A 77 1.68 6.86 -15.54
C SER A 77 0.88 8.13 -15.24
N LEU A 78 1.13 8.78 -14.10
CA LEU A 78 0.39 9.98 -13.69
C LEU A 78 0.89 11.23 -14.39
N SER A 79 -0.05 12.04 -14.88
CA SER A 79 0.22 13.40 -15.37
C SER A 79 0.25 14.39 -14.21
N GLN A 80 0.94 15.53 -14.40
CA GLN A 80 0.98 16.60 -13.38
C GLN A 80 -0.42 17.18 -13.10
N TRP A 81 -1.32 17.14 -14.09
CA TRP A 81 -2.70 17.59 -13.93
C TRP A 81 -3.50 16.69 -12.97
N GLU A 82 -3.37 15.36 -13.10
CA GLU A 82 -4.02 14.39 -12.22
C GLU A 82 -3.53 14.53 -10.77
N ILE A 83 -2.23 14.73 -10.59
CA ILE A 83 -1.62 14.99 -9.29
C ILE A 83 -2.20 16.25 -8.66
N ASN A 84 -2.26 17.36 -9.41
CA ASN A 84 -2.75 18.64 -8.91
C ASN A 84 -4.26 18.59 -8.60
N ARG A 85 -5.05 17.90 -9.40
CA ARG A 85 -6.50 17.76 -9.21
C ARG A 85 -6.84 17.04 -7.89
N HIS A 86 -6.09 16.01 -7.54
CA HIS A 86 -6.30 15.20 -6.34
C HIS A 86 -5.16 15.35 -5.33
N ASN A 87 -4.58 16.54 -5.24
CA ASN A 87 -3.34 16.83 -4.53
C ASN A 87 -3.27 16.20 -3.12
N LEU A 88 -4.25 16.46 -2.25
CA LEU A 88 -4.23 15.91 -0.88
C LEU A 88 -4.34 14.39 -0.87
N ALA A 89 -5.28 13.82 -1.62
CA ALA A 89 -5.44 12.37 -1.71
C ALA A 89 -4.18 11.70 -2.27
N TYR A 90 -3.57 12.30 -3.29
CA TYR A 90 -2.30 11.82 -3.86
C TYR A 90 -1.16 11.85 -2.84
N HIS A 91 -0.99 12.94 -2.09
CA HIS A 91 0.10 13.04 -1.12
C HIS A 91 -0.04 12.07 0.04
N PHE A 92 -1.27 11.82 0.53
CA PHE A 92 -1.50 10.80 1.53
C PHE A 92 -1.25 9.39 0.99
N LEU A 93 -1.67 9.09 -0.24
CA LEU A 93 -1.38 7.80 -0.85
C LEU A 93 0.12 7.62 -1.07
N PHE A 94 0.82 8.65 -1.53
CA PHE A 94 2.27 8.65 -1.67
C PHE A 94 3.01 8.46 -0.33
N SER A 95 2.50 9.07 0.74
CA SER A 95 3.04 8.84 2.09
C SER A 95 2.86 7.38 2.52
N ALA A 96 1.72 6.77 2.19
CA ALA A 96 1.51 5.34 2.43
C ALA A 96 2.52 4.48 1.67
N ASP A 97 2.84 4.82 0.41
CA ASP A 97 3.85 4.12 -0.39
C ASP A 97 5.23 4.17 0.26
N ILE A 98 5.64 5.34 0.76
CA ILE A 98 6.90 5.48 1.50
C ILE A 98 6.90 4.57 2.73
N TRP A 99 5.81 4.57 3.51
CA TRP A 99 5.69 3.70 4.67
C TRP A 99 5.69 2.22 4.33
N VAL A 100 5.13 1.82 3.18
CA VAL A 100 5.22 0.44 2.68
C VAL A 100 6.68 0.04 2.51
N PHE A 101 7.49 0.85 1.83
CA PHE A 101 8.91 0.54 1.61
C PHE A 101 9.72 0.52 2.91
N LEU A 102 9.52 1.49 3.80
CA LEU A 102 10.21 1.53 5.09
C LEU A 102 9.83 0.32 5.94
N ASN A 103 8.55 -0.01 5.99
CA ASN A 103 8.05 -1.09 6.82
C ASN A 103 8.43 -2.48 6.28
N LEU A 104 8.36 -2.69 4.97
CA LEU A 104 8.84 -3.93 4.35
C LEU A 104 10.36 -4.06 4.45
N GLY A 105 11.11 -2.96 4.28
CA GLY A 105 12.56 -2.96 4.50
C GLY A 105 12.91 -3.37 5.93
N LEU A 106 12.21 -2.82 6.92
CA LEU A 106 12.39 -3.23 8.32
C LEU A 106 12.00 -4.70 8.53
N ALA A 107 10.89 -5.16 7.93
CA ALA A 107 10.46 -6.56 7.97
C ALA A 107 11.54 -7.51 7.44
N LEU A 108 12.21 -7.14 6.33
CA LEU A 108 13.29 -7.94 5.77
C LEU A 108 14.50 -8.02 6.70
N ILE A 109 14.87 -6.91 7.34
CA ILE A 109 15.97 -6.88 8.31
C ILE A 109 15.66 -7.78 9.50
N ILE A 110 14.49 -7.61 10.11
CA ILE A 110 14.08 -8.45 11.26
C ILE A 110 13.76 -9.89 10.86
N SER A 111 13.63 -10.19 9.57
CA SER A 111 13.50 -11.57 9.07
C SER A 111 14.82 -12.32 9.01
N VAL A 112 15.97 -11.66 9.15
CA VAL A 112 17.25 -12.34 9.28
C VAL A 112 17.37 -12.89 10.70
N PRO A 113 17.63 -14.21 10.90
CA PRO A 113 17.62 -14.84 12.23
C PRO A 113 18.51 -14.16 13.26
N PHE A 114 19.69 -13.68 12.85
CA PHE A 114 20.61 -12.94 13.71
C PHE A 114 19.97 -11.66 14.25
N PHE A 115 19.40 -10.83 13.39
CA PHE A 115 18.74 -9.60 13.82
C PHE A 115 17.46 -9.87 14.60
N ASN A 116 16.68 -10.89 14.20
CA ASN A 116 15.46 -11.27 14.90
C ASN A 116 15.74 -11.63 16.37
N PHE A 117 16.81 -12.36 16.63
CA PHE A 117 17.20 -12.75 18.00
C PHE A 117 17.37 -11.52 18.93
N TYR A 118 17.93 -10.41 18.42
CA TYR A 118 18.13 -9.20 19.23
C TYR A 118 16.93 -8.24 19.20
N THR A 119 16.07 -8.33 18.23
CA THR A 119 14.96 -7.37 18.04
C THR A 119 13.62 -7.91 18.53
N HIS A 120 13.49 -9.23 18.65
CA HIS A 120 12.24 -9.84 19.05
C HIS A 120 11.86 -9.44 20.48
N GLY A 121 10.59 -9.07 20.68
CA GLY A 121 10.10 -8.57 21.97
C GLY A 121 10.54 -7.15 22.34
N THR A 122 11.24 -6.45 21.44
CA THR A 122 11.67 -5.06 21.64
C THR A 122 10.74 -4.06 20.95
N HIS A 123 10.97 -2.77 21.21
CA HIS A 123 10.27 -1.67 20.52
C HIS A 123 10.45 -1.65 19.00
N ILE A 124 11.44 -2.35 18.45
CA ILE A 124 11.64 -2.47 17.00
C ILE A 124 10.46 -3.21 16.36
N ILE A 125 9.98 -4.29 16.99
CA ILE A 125 8.79 -5.01 16.52
C ILE A 125 7.54 -4.14 16.65
N VAL A 126 7.43 -3.34 17.72
CA VAL A 126 6.34 -2.37 17.89
C VAL A 126 6.41 -1.30 16.81
N ALA A 127 7.59 -0.78 16.47
CA ALA A 127 7.77 0.20 15.40
C ALA A 127 7.35 -0.37 14.03
N HIS A 128 7.68 -1.63 13.73
CA HIS A 128 7.22 -2.32 12.53
C HIS A 128 5.68 -2.44 12.49
N ALA A 129 5.04 -2.85 13.60
CA ALA A 129 3.59 -2.92 13.69
C ALA A 129 2.91 -1.55 13.53
N MET A 130 3.46 -0.51 14.16
CA MET A 130 2.96 0.87 14.04
C MET A 130 3.19 1.45 12.65
N GLY A 131 4.27 1.08 11.96
CA GLY A 131 4.51 1.42 10.56
C GLY A 131 3.38 0.91 9.65
N SER A 132 2.89 -0.30 9.89
CA SER A 132 1.72 -0.84 9.17
C SER A 132 0.43 -0.10 9.55
N THR A 133 0.18 0.12 10.83
CA THR A 133 -1.10 0.62 11.32
C THR A 133 -1.23 2.13 11.07
N ILE A 134 -0.26 2.91 11.50
CA ILE A 134 -0.28 4.38 11.39
C ILE A 134 0.26 4.80 10.02
N GLY A 135 1.42 4.29 9.64
CA GLY A 135 2.09 4.70 8.42
C GLY A 135 1.33 4.30 7.15
N ILE A 136 0.87 3.05 7.05
CA ILE A 136 0.22 2.56 5.83
C ILE A 136 -1.30 2.75 5.93
N ASN A 137 -1.95 2.13 6.91
CA ASN A 137 -3.40 2.05 6.94
C ASN A 137 -4.05 3.42 7.15
N THR A 138 -3.53 4.24 8.07
CA THR A 138 -4.06 5.58 8.33
C THR A 138 -3.86 6.50 7.14
N MET A 139 -2.71 6.44 6.45
CA MET A 139 -2.48 7.27 5.27
C MET A 139 -3.40 6.88 4.12
N ILE A 140 -3.67 5.60 3.89
CA ILE A 140 -4.65 5.14 2.89
C ILE A 140 -6.07 5.59 3.26
N LEU A 141 -6.43 5.53 4.54
CA LEU A 141 -7.73 6.04 5.01
C LEU A 141 -7.88 7.53 4.75
N LEU A 142 -6.87 8.33 5.08
CA LEU A 142 -6.86 9.78 4.82
C LEU A 142 -6.92 10.08 3.33
N ALA A 143 -6.17 9.36 2.50
CA ALA A 143 -6.25 9.47 1.05
C ALA A 143 -7.68 9.25 0.55
N SER A 144 -8.37 8.23 1.08
CA SER A 144 -9.76 7.91 0.72
C SER A 144 -10.72 9.02 1.13
N ILE A 145 -10.59 9.54 2.34
CA ILE A 145 -11.43 10.63 2.87
C ILE A 145 -11.27 11.89 2.00
N PHE A 146 -10.04 12.30 1.74
CA PHE A 146 -9.79 13.51 0.94
C PHE A 146 -10.19 13.33 -0.52
N TYR A 147 -10.09 12.13 -1.08
CA TYR A 147 -10.61 11.83 -2.41
C TYR A 147 -12.14 12.02 -2.46
N VAL A 148 -12.87 11.44 -1.50
CA VAL A 148 -14.34 11.54 -1.43
C VAL A 148 -14.79 12.99 -1.25
N ILE A 149 -14.16 13.75 -0.34
CA ILE A 149 -14.46 15.17 -0.11
C ILE A 149 -14.21 15.99 -1.39
N GLY A 150 -13.10 15.76 -2.07
CA GLY A 150 -12.76 16.44 -3.33
C GLY A 150 -13.79 16.17 -4.42
N SER A 151 -14.13 14.91 -4.63
CA SER A 151 -15.12 14.48 -5.63
C SER A 151 -16.53 15.03 -5.34
N SER A 152 -16.91 15.11 -4.07
CA SER A 152 -18.22 15.67 -3.67
C SER A 152 -18.31 17.17 -3.96
N LYS A 153 -17.23 17.93 -3.75
CA LYS A 153 -17.17 19.37 -4.08
C LYS A 153 -17.26 19.60 -5.60
N GLU A 154 -16.55 18.83 -6.40
CA GLU A 154 -16.62 18.93 -7.87
C GLU A 154 -18.04 18.63 -8.39
N SER A 155 -18.69 17.61 -7.86
CA SER A 155 -20.09 17.28 -8.22
C SER A 155 -21.07 18.39 -7.84
N ALA A 156 -20.91 19.01 -6.69
CA ALA A 156 -21.76 20.11 -6.25
C ALA A 156 -21.56 21.38 -7.10
N LEU A 157 -20.32 21.69 -7.51
CA LEU A 157 -20.02 22.82 -8.40
C LEU A 157 -20.60 22.58 -9.80
N SER A 158 -20.45 21.40 -10.35
CA SER A 158 -21.01 21.01 -11.65
C SER A 158 -22.54 21.13 -11.66
N ALA A 159 -23.21 20.64 -10.61
CA ALA A 159 -24.68 20.76 -10.48
C ALA A 159 -25.15 22.21 -10.38
N LYS A 160 -24.38 23.12 -9.73
CA LYS A 160 -24.67 24.54 -9.70
C LYS A 160 -24.54 25.20 -11.07
N GLN A 161 -23.49 24.87 -11.82
CA GLN A 161 -23.27 25.39 -13.20
C GLN A 161 -24.38 24.94 -14.15
N THR A 162 -24.79 23.69 -14.08
CA THR A 162 -25.89 23.16 -14.92
C THR A 162 -27.23 23.87 -14.63
N LYS A 163 -27.52 24.13 -13.36
CA LYS A 163 -28.74 24.90 -12.97
C LYS A 163 -28.68 26.37 -13.39
N GLY A 164 -27.50 26.99 -13.43
CA GLY A 164 -27.32 28.36 -13.89
C GLY A 164 -27.52 28.55 -15.39
N VAL A 165 -27.24 27.51 -16.18
CA VAL A 165 -27.41 27.52 -17.66
C VAL A 165 -28.85 27.26 -18.09
N THR A 166 -29.67 26.61 -17.26
CA THR A 166 -31.10 26.32 -17.56
C THR A 166 -32.04 27.45 -17.17
N HIS A 167 -31.59 28.53 -16.54
CA HIS A 167 -32.37 29.70 -16.15
C HIS A 167 -31.93 31.01 -16.83
N GLY A 168 -31.08 30.96 -17.83
CA GLY A 168 -30.72 32.06 -18.74
C GLY A 168 -31.22 31.78 -20.12
#